data_6700efc6fb58d43b194ed7d4e150c355
#
_entry.id   6700efc6fb58d43b194ed7d4e150c355
#
_cell.length_a   1.000
_cell.length_b   1.000
_cell.length_c   1.000
_cell.angle_alpha   90.00
_cell.angle_beta   90.00
_cell.angle_gamma   90.00
#
_symmetry.space_group_name_H-M   'P 1'
#
loop_
_entity.id
_entity.type
_entity.pdbx_description
1 polymer ?
#
loop_
_entity_poly.entity_id
_entity_poly.type
_entity_poly.pdbx_seq_one_letter_code
_entity_poly.pdbx_strand_id
1 'polypeptide(L)'
;MTFRQSGHLLKMEASVGADGNVDYQLPLDDQRLPLNQFIGGAISIEHLGDIHCIHCGRRSKKSFAQGYCYPCFISLPQCDTCIMSPERCHFHAGTCRDSAWGEKFCFTDHFVYLSNTSGVKV
;
A
#
# COMPACT_ATOMS: atom_id res chain seq x y z
N MET A 1 -0.26 -3.02 31.41
CA MET A 1 0.08 -4.29 30.73
C MET A 1 0.72 -3.97 29.40
N THR A 2 1.88 -4.55 29.14
CA THR A 2 2.59 -4.36 27.87
C THR A 2 2.12 -5.41 26.87
N PHE A 3 1.66 -4.95 25.72
CA PHE A 3 1.29 -5.82 24.60
C PHE A 3 2.40 -5.75 23.56
N ARG A 4 2.91 -6.90 23.13
CA ARG A 4 3.95 -7.00 22.12
C ARG A 4 3.57 -8.01 21.05
N GLN A 5 3.74 -7.62 19.81
CA GLN A 5 3.50 -8.49 18.68
C GLN A 5 4.54 -8.21 17.60
N SER A 6 4.93 -9.22 16.85
CA SER A 6 5.90 -9.09 15.78
C SER A 6 5.41 -9.81 14.53
N GLY A 7 5.91 -9.37 13.38
CA GLY A 7 5.56 -9.93 12.09
C GLY A 7 5.93 -8.98 10.98
N HIS A 8 5.64 -9.37 9.74
CA HIS A 8 5.80 -8.51 8.58
C HIS A 8 4.66 -7.51 8.53
N LEU A 9 5.01 -6.24 8.61
CA LEU A 9 4.05 -5.15 8.61
C LEU A 9 3.55 -4.90 7.20
N LEU A 10 2.22 -4.90 7.04
CA LEU A 10 1.55 -4.53 5.81
C LEU A 10 0.80 -3.21 6.00
N LYS A 11 0.23 -2.71 4.93
CA LYS A 11 -0.50 -1.45 4.96
C LYS A 11 -1.69 -1.52 5.91
N MET A 12 -1.84 -0.49 6.75
CA MET A 12 -2.96 -0.36 7.68
C MET A 12 -4.29 -0.41 6.92
N GLU A 13 -5.22 -1.19 7.45
CA GLU A 13 -6.58 -1.29 6.94
C GLU A 13 -7.51 -0.39 7.75
N ALA A 14 -8.40 0.32 7.07
CA ALA A 14 -9.41 1.15 7.69
C ALA A 14 -10.78 0.81 7.12
N SER A 15 -11.78 0.70 7.98
CA SER A 15 -13.16 0.47 7.57
C SER A 15 -14.10 1.29 8.42
N VAL A 16 -15.26 1.65 7.85
CA VAL A 16 -16.28 2.40 8.57
C VAL A 16 -17.34 1.44 9.08
N GLY A 17 -17.54 1.43 10.40
CA GLY A 17 -18.57 0.62 11.04
C GLY A 17 -19.98 1.19 10.85
N ALA A 18 -20.97 0.39 11.24
CA ALA A 18 -22.39 0.79 11.14
C ALA A 18 -22.72 2.03 12.01
N ASP A 19 -21.91 2.26 13.05
CA ASP A 19 -22.03 3.42 13.95
C ASP A 19 -21.34 4.69 13.38
N GLY A 20 -20.75 4.62 12.19
CA GLY A 20 -20.03 5.73 11.58
C GLY A 20 -18.59 5.90 12.07
N ASN A 21 -18.16 5.12 13.04
CA ASN A 21 -16.78 5.16 13.52
C ASN A 21 -15.84 4.36 12.60
N VAL A 22 -14.59 4.82 12.49
CA VAL A 22 -13.58 4.14 11.70
C VAL A 22 -12.85 3.12 12.55
N ASP A 23 -12.78 1.90 12.05
CA ASP A 23 -12.05 0.81 12.67
C ASP A 23 -10.70 0.64 11.95
N TYR A 24 -9.61 0.74 12.69
CA TYR A 24 -8.25 0.63 12.16
C TYR A 24 -7.62 -0.69 12.56
N GLN A 25 -7.08 -1.41 11.58
CA GLN A 25 -6.38 -2.65 11.82
C GLN A 25 -5.02 -2.63 11.16
N LEU A 26 -4.02 -3.14 11.86
CA LEU A 26 -2.65 -3.23 11.38
C LEU A 26 -2.33 -4.69 11.08
N PRO A 27 -2.19 -5.05 9.79
CA PRO A 27 -1.81 -6.41 9.46
C PRO A 27 -0.35 -6.69 9.82
N LEU A 28 -0.11 -7.81 10.50
CA LEU A 28 1.21 -8.36 10.81
C LEU A 28 1.18 -9.83 10.40
N ASP A 29 1.77 -10.15 9.27
CA ASP A 29 1.63 -11.47 8.62
C ASP A 29 0.14 -11.81 8.44
N ASP A 30 -0.31 -12.95 8.99
CA ASP A 30 -1.71 -13.39 8.90
C ASP A 30 -2.60 -12.80 10.00
N GLN A 31 -2.02 -12.05 10.93
CA GLN A 31 -2.75 -11.48 12.05
C GLN A 31 -3.13 -10.03 11.78
N ARG A 32 -4.22 -9.61 12.40
CA ARG A 32 -4.66 -8.22 12.36
C ARG A 32 -4.75 -7.67 13.77
N LEU A 33 -3.98 -6.63 14.02
CA LEU A 33 -3.94 -5.97 15.32
C LEU A 33 -4.94 -4.80 15.32
N PRO A 34 -5.99 -4.85 16.15
CA PRO A 34 -6.90 -3.71 16.27
C PRO A 34 -6.19 -2.53 16.91
N LEU A 35 -6.19 -1.38 16.25
CA LEU A 35 -5.48 -0.19 16.71
C LEU A 35 -6.35 0.73 17.56
N ASN A 36 -7.66 0.68 17.44
CA ASN A 36 -8.57 1.60 18.14
C ASN A 36 -8.38 1.55 19.66
N GLN A 37 -8.05 0.37 20.21
CA GLN A 37 -7.80 0.20 21.63
C GLN A 37 -6.63 1.02 22.16
N PHE A 38 -5.74 1.50 21.28
CA PHE A 38 -4.56 2.28 21.66
C PHE A 38 -4.74 3.78 21.44
N ILE A 39 -5.92 4.22 20.98
CA ILE A 39 -6.19 5.66 20.82
C ILE A 39 -6.10 6.33 22.19
N GLY A 40 -5.34 7.41 22.27
CA GLY A 40 -5.06 8.09 23.52
C GLY A 40 -3.90 7.54 24.33
N GLY A 41 -3.35 6.41 23.90
CA GLY A 41 -2.16 5.80 24.49
C GLY A 41 -0.93 6.02 23.63
N ALA A 42 0.02 5.09 23.75
CA ALA A 42 1.26 5.13 22.99
C ALA A 42 1.56 3.75 22.40
N ILE A 43 2.10 3.73 21.18
CA ILE A 43 2.64 2.52 20.56
C ILE A 43 4.08 2.76 20.17
N SER A 44 4.85 1.67 20.10
CA SER A 44 6.25 1.71 19.68
C SER A 44 6.42 0.69 18.56
N ILE A 45 7.09 1.08 17.50
CA ILE A 45 7.37 0.23 16.36
C ILE A 45 8.89 0.13 16.21
N GLU A 46 9.39 -1.10 16.20
CA GLU A 46 10.81 -1.38 16.05
C GLU A 46 11.05 -2.22 14.81
N HIS A 47 11.92 -1.75 13.92
CA HIS A 47 12.32 -2.50 12.73
C HIS A 47 13.47 -3.44 13.08
N LEU A 48 13.28 -4.73 12.83
CA LEU A 48 14.25 -5.76 13.21
C LEU A 48 15.29 -6.06 12.12
N GLY A 49 15.23 -5.36 10.98
CA GLY A 49 16.23 -5.44 9.93
C GLY A 49 15.86 -6.28 8.71
N ASP A 50 14.79 -7.05 8.78
CA ASP A 50 14.35 -7.88 7.65
C ASP A 50 13.37 -7.13 6.77
N ILE A 51 13.61 -7.17 5.46
CA ILE A 51 12.74 -6.57 4.45
C ILE A 51 12.27 -7.68 3.52
N HIS A 52 10.94 -7.80 3.35
CA HIS A 52 10.35 -8.79 2.46
C HIS A 52 9.44 -8.11 1.44
N CYS A 53 9.46 -8.60 0.22
CA CYS A 53 8.59 -8.10 -0.84
C CYS A 53 7.12 -8.35 -0.50
N ILE A 54 6.28 -7.32 -0.63
CA ILE A 54 4.84 -7.45 -0.34
C ILE A 54 4.11 -8.28 -1.40
N HIS A 55 4.72 -8.50 -2.56
CA HIS A 55 4.11 -9.29 -3.63
C HIS A 55 4.57 -10.76 -3.59
N CYS A 56 5.88 -11.02 -3.66
CA CYS A 56 6.40 -12.37 -3.77
C CYS A 56 6.93 -12.96 -2.45
N GLY A 57 7.02 -12.16 -1.39
CA GLY A 57 7.52 -12.59 -0.08
C GLY A 57 9.03 -12.77 0.01
N ARG A 58 9.77 -12.53 -1.08
CA ARG A 58 11.23 -12.69 -1.10
C ARG A 58 11.89 -11.69 -0.18
N ARG A 59 12.92 -12.13 0.54
CA ARG A 59 13.78 -11.23 1.31
C ARG A 59 14.55 -10.32 0.35
N SER A 60 14.60 -9.04 0.68
CA SER A 60 15.23 -8.02 -0.15
C SER A 60 16.13 -7.13 0.70
N LYS A 61 17.20 -6.60 0.09
CA LYS A 61 18.08 -5.63 0.76
C LYS A 61 17.48 -4.24 0.78
N LYS A 62 16.56 -3.94 -0.13
CA LYS A 62 15.89 -2.65 -0.26
C LYS A 62 14.42 -2.84 -0.56
N SER A 63 13.62 -1.85 -0.21
CA SER A 63 12.22 -1.77 -0.59
C SER A 63 12.08 -0.78 -1.75
N PHE A 64 11.61 -1.27 -2.89
CA PHE A 64 11.36 -0.45 -4.08
C PHE A 64 9.86 -0.16 -4.17
N ALA A 65 9.49 1.04 -4.57
CA ALA A 65 8.09 1.46 -4.70
C ALA A 65 7.27 1.13 -3.43
N GLN A 66 7.88 1.29 -2.27
CA GLN A 66 7.23 1.11 -0.96
C GLN A 66 6.78 -0.33 -0.68
N GLY A 67 7.63 -1.30 -0.95
CA GLY A 67 7.36 -2.66 -0.50
C GLY A 67 7.76 -3.78 -1.44
N TYR A 68 8.31 -3.49 -2.61
CA TYR A 68 8.61 -4.51 -3.61
C TYR A 68 10.10 -4.83 -3.66
N CYS A 69 10.45 -6.09 -3.97
CA CYS A 69 11.81 -6.45 -4.35
C CYS A 69 12.12 -5.93 -5.75
N TYR A 70 13.40 -5.90 -6.13
CA TYR A 70 13.79 -5.35 -7.44
C TYR A 70 13.15 -6.10 -8.62
N PRO A 71 13.18 -7.46 -8.66
CA PRO A 71 12.50 -8.17 -9.76
C PRO A 71 11.01 -7.83 -9.90
N CYS A 72 10.29 -7.67 -8.80
CA CYS A 72 8.89 -7.27 -8.85
C CYS A 72 8.74 -5.80 -9.29
N PHE A 73 9.61 -4.94 -8.81
CA PHE A 73 9.59 -3.53 -9.17
C PHE A 73 9.70 -3.30 -10.67
N ILE A 74 10.56 -4.07 -11.36
CA ILE A 74 10.77 -3.90 -12.80
C ILE A 74 9.79 -4.68 -13.67
N SER A 75 8.96 -5.55 -13.10
CA SER A 75 8.10 -6.45 -13.89
C SER A 75 6.61 -6.26 -13.63
N LEU A 76 6.20 -5.86 -12.43
CA LEU A 76 4.78 -5.74 -12.10
C LEU A 76 4.16 -4.49 -12.73
N PRO A 77 2.90 -4.58 -13.23
CA PRO A 77 2.23 -3.42 -13.81
C PRO A 77 2.01 -2.30 -12.79
N GLN A 78 1.70 -2.62 -11.54
CA GLN A 78 1.50 -1.63 -10.48
C GLN A 78 2.79 -0.90 -10.08
N CYS A 79 3.94 -1.36 -10.54
CA CYS A 79 5.24 -0.71 -10.29
C CYS A 79 5.73 0.11 -11.48
N ASP A 80 4.98 0.16 -12.57
CA ASP A 80 5.36 0.93 -13.74
C ASP A 80 5.22 2.44 -13.45
N THR A 81 6.05 3.24 -14.10
CA THR A 81 6.04 4.70 -13.95
C THR A 81 4.70 5.33 -14.36
N CYS A 82 3.97 4.71 -15.27
CA CYS A 82 2.68 5.20 -15.73
C CYS A 82 1.60 5.23 -14.64
N ILE A 83 1.79 4.48 -13.56
CA ILE A 83 0.84 4.49 -12.42
C ILE A 83 0.81 5.86 -11.76
N MET A 84 1.99 6.47 -11.55
CA MET A 84 2.09 7.80 -10.95
C MET A 84 2.07 8.92 -12.00
N SER A 85 2.32 8.59 -13.24
CA SER A 85 2.38 9.52 -14.37
C SER A 85 1.55 8.97 -15.53
N PRO A 86 0.20 9.12 -15.48
CA PRO A 86 -0.69 8.52 -16.48
C PRO A 86 -0.39 8.93 -17.92
N GLU A 87 0.25 10.07 -18.14
CA GLU A 87 0.68 10.54 -19.45
C GLU A 87 1.74 9.62 -20.09
N ARG A 88 2.38 8.77 -19.29
CA ARG A 88 3.36 7.78 -19.77
C ARG A 88 2.74 6.43 -20.08
N CYS A 89 1.41 6.32 -20.05
CA CYS A 89 0.73 5.06 -20.34
C CYS A 89 1.09 4.58 -21.75
N HIS A 90 1.47 3.32 -21.85
CA HIS A 90 1.88 2.69 -23.12
C HIS A 90 1.00 1.48 -23.47
N PHE A 91 -0.22 1.43 -22.93
CA PHE A 91 -1.18 0.37 -23.20
C PHE A 91 -1.49 0.25 -24.69
N HIS A 92 -1.79 1.39 -25.34
CA HIS A 92 -2.14 1.43 -26.74
C HIS A 92 -0.97 1.11 -27.68
N ALA A 93 0.25 1.19 -27.17
CA ALA A 93 1.44 0.76 -27.91
C ALA A 93 1.68 -0.76 -27.84
N GLY A 94 0.84 -1.48 -27.09
CA GLY A 94 0.98 -2.93 -26.91
C GLY A 94 2.10 -3.33 -25.94
N THR A 95 2.64 -2.40 -25.17
CA THR A 95 3.79 -2.64 -24.30
C THR A 95 3.46 -2.57 -22.82
N CYS A 96 2.18 -2.49 -22.44
CA CYS A 96 1.76 -2.56 -21.04
C CYS A 96 2.31 -3.85 -20.40
N ARG A 97 2.82 -3.75 -19.18
CA ARG A 97 3.41 -4.90 -18.47
C ARG A 97 2.40 -6.04 -18.28
N ASP A 98 1.10 -5.69 -18.11
CA ASP A 98 0.02 -6.66 -18.02
C ASP A 98 -1.26 -5.97 -18.51
N SER A 99 -1.63 -6.26 -19.75
CA SER A 99 -2.80 -5.62 -20.40
C SER A 99 -4.11 -5.96 -19.71
N ALA A 100 -4.27 -7.20 -19.25
CA ALA A 100 -5.48 -7.60 -18.54
C ALA A 100 -5.63 -6.87 -17.21
N TRP A 101 -4.53 -6.71 -16.49
CA TRP A 101 -4.49 -5.92 -15.27
C TRP A 101 -4.79 -4.44 -15.57
N GLY A 102 -4.20 -3.90 -16.64
CA GLY A 102 -4.43 -2.52 -17.06
C GLY A 102 -5.89 -2.24 -17.39
N GLU A 103 -6.56 -3.13 -18.13
CA GLU A 103 -7.97 -2.99 -18.42
C GLU A 103 -8.82 -2.97 -17.13
N LYS A 104 -8.48 -3.83 -16.19
CA LYS A 104 -9.25 -3.97 -14.95
C LYS A 104 -9.03 -2.80 -13.98
N PHE A 105 -7.80 -2.29 -13.86
CA PHE A 105 -7.46 -1.32 -12.83
C PHE A 105 -7.20 0.09 -13.35
N CYS A 106 -6.70 0.26 -14.57
CA CYS A 106 -6.40 1.58 -15.12
C CYS A 106 -7.59 2.20 -15.87
N PHE A 107 -8.37 1.38 -16.57
CA PHE A 107 -9.50 1.85 -17.39
C PHE A 107 -10.84 1.70 -16.68
N THR A 108 -10.84 1.82 -15.36
CA THR A 108 -12.07 1.90 -14.56
C THR A 108 -12.38 3.35 -14.24
N ASP A 109 -13.58 3.58 -13.72
CA ASP A 109 -13.96 4.91 -13.26
C ASP A 109 -13.07 5.35 -12.09
N HIS A 110 -12.56 6.57 -12.19
CA HIS A 110 -11.72 7.16 -11.16
C HIS A 110 -12.37 8.44 -10.63
N PHE A 111 -12.15 8.71 -9.36
CA PHE A 111 -12.61 9.93 -8.71
C PHE A 111 -11.47 10.94 -8.66
N VAL A 112 -11.74 12.16 -9.08
CA VAL A 112 -10.80 13.28 -8.95
C VAL A 112 -11.32 14.20 -7.85
N TYR A 113 -10.45 14.58 -6.95
CA TYR A 113 -10.80 15.49 -5.88
C TYR A 113 -9.77 16.59 -5.74
N LEU A 114 -10.22 17.73 -5.25
CA LEU A 114 -9.38 18.85 -4.89
C LEU A 114 -9.39 18.98 -3.38
N SER A 115 -8.22 19.22 -2.79
CA SER A 115 -8.13 19.42 -1.35
C SER A 115 -7.36 20.69 -1.06
N ASN A 116 -7.78 21.39 0.01
CA ASN A 116 -7.12 22.57 0.51
C ASN A 116 -6.76 22.35 1.97
N THR A 117 -5.48 22.24 2.24
CA THR A 117 -4.97 22.05 3.60
C THR A 117 -4.24 23.29 4.09
N SER A 118 -2.92 23.41 3.82
CA SER A 118 -2.11 24.59 4.09
C SER A 118 -1.92 25.47 2.83
N GLY A 119 -2.65 25.16 1.76
CA GLY A 119 -2.61 25.77 0.45
C GLY A 119 -3.39 24.88 -0.50
N VAL A 120 -3.59 25.35 -1.74
CA VAL A 120 -4.29 24.56 -2.76
C VAL A 120 -3.35 23.47 -3.26
N LYS A 121 -3.83 22.23 -3.22
CA LYS A 121 -3.14 21.07 -3.77
C LYS A 121 -4.05 20.35 -4.75
N VAL A 122 -3.53 20.09 -5.91
CA VAL A 122 -4.24 19.45 -7.01
C VAL A 122 -3.56 18.14 -7.37
#